data_8f4cecf116f1d2e3ee0547e62513720d
#
_entry.id   8f4cecf116f1d2e3ee0547e62513720d
#
_cell.length_a   1.000
_cell.length_b   1.000
_cell.length_c   1.000
_cell.angle_alpha   90.00
_cell.angle_beta   90.00
_cell.angle_gamma   90.00
#
_symmetry.space_group_name_H-M   'P 1'
#
loop_
_entity.id
_entity.type
_entity.pdbx_description
1 polymer ?
#
loop_
_entity_poly.entity_id
_entity_poly.type
_entity_poly.pdbx_seq_one_letter_code
_entity_poly.pdbx_strand_id
1 'polypeptide(L)'
;EADAEIIAMACEGLGAAGLDAGQAQIRVSNRKLFDGLFDAGGVTEAGQRLTALRAIDKFDRLGWEGVVQLLGEGRLDESGDYTKGANLPTKVTAAIEAFLASANTPGLSRAETLDAVARSGDLGAAGEAALNELAAIDRALNAMKVGQEAVKFDPTIVRGLEYYTGAVFEAELLLDTADDKGRSIRFGSI
;
A
#
# COMPACT_ATOMS: atom_id res chain seq x y z
N GLU A 1 15.08 -12.93 -0.82
CA GLU A 1 15.63 -13.32 0.51
C GLU A 1 15.97 -12.08 1.34
N ALA A 2 16.83 -11.16 0.87
CA ALA A 2 17.26 -9.99 1.64
C ALA A 2 16.09 -9.15 2.17
N ASP A 3 15.06 -8.88 1.36
CA ASP A 3 13.88 -8.11 1.81
C ASP A 3 13.19 -8.80 3.01
N ALA A 4 13.01 -10.11 2.95
CA ALA A 4 12.38 -10.87 4.02
C ALA A 4 13.24 -10.89 5.29
N GLU A 5 14.56 -10.95 5.17
CA GLU A 5 15.49 -10.87 6.31
C GLU A 5 15.40 -9.51 6.99
N ILE A 6 15.41 -8.41 6.22
CA ILE A 6 15.28 -7.06 6.78
C ILE A 6 13.91 -6.87 7.44
N ILE A 7 12.83 -7.38 6.85
CA ILE A 7 11.49 -7.34 7.45
C ILE A 7 11.47 -8.12 8.78
N ALA A 8 12.06 -9.32 8.81
CA ALA A 8 12.17 -10.10 10.03
C ALA A 8 12.99 -9.38 11.11
N MET A 9 14.14 -8.80 10.74
CA MET A 9 14.95 -7.97 11.66
C MET A 9 14.17 -6.75 12.18
N ALA A 10 13.35 -6.11 11.35
CA ALA A 10 12.50 -5.01 11.80
C ALA A 10 11.48 -5.48 12.84
N CYS A 11 10.84 -6.65 12.64
CA CYS A 11 9.94 -7.25 13.64
C CYS A 11 10.67 -7.54 14.97
N GLU A 12 11.87 -8.12 14.90
CA GLU A 12 12.70 -8.37 16.08
C GLU A 12 13.10 -7.07 16.79
N GLY A 13 13.46 -6.03 16.01
CA GLY A 13 13.80 -4.71 16.54
C GLY A 13 12.65 -4.04 17.28
N LEU A 14 11.43 -4.12 16.73
CA LEU A 14 10.22 -3.62 17.40
C LEU A 14 9.95 -4.36 18.71
N GLY A 15 10.08 -5.69 18.70
CA GLY A 15 9.97 -6.50 19.94
C GLY A 15 11.05 -6.15 20.96
N ALA A 16 12.30 -5.95 20.54
CA ALA A 16 13.39 -5.51 21.41
C ALA A 16 13.18 -4.09 21.98
N ALA A 17 12.45 -3.23 21.26
CA ALA A 17 12.02 -1.92 21.74
C ALA A 17 10.85 -1.97 22.73
N GLY A 18 10.34 -3.17 23.05
CA GLY A 18 9.27 -3.39 24.03
C GLY A 18 7.86 -3.32 23.46
N LEU A 19 7.69 -3.42 22.14
CA LEU A 19 6.38 -3.51 21.52
C LEU A 19 5.91 -4.97 21.48
N ASP A 20 4.77 -5.24 22.06
CA ASP A 20 4.14 -6.57 22.05
C ASP A 20 3.51 -6.87 20.66
N ALA A 21 3.26 -8.16 20.41
CA ALA A 21 2.53 -8.59 19.24
C ALA A 21 1.16 -7.89 19.15
N GLY A 22 0.86 -7.28 18.02
CA GLY A 22 -0.36 -6.49 17.81
C GLY A 22 -0.26 -5.01 18.18
N GLN A 23 0.85 -4.54 18.76
CA GLN A 23 1.10 -3.10 18.99
C GLN A 23 1.84 -2.43 17.84
N ALA A 24 2.52 -3.20 17.00
CA ALA A 24 3.14 -2.76 15.79
C ALA A 24 2.99 -3.81 14.68
N GLN A 25 2.92 -3.38 13.44
CA GLN A 25 2.81 -4.26 12.27
C GLN A 25 3.68 -3.71 11.14
N ILE A 26 4.44 -4.59 10.50
CA ILE A 26 5.13 -4.24 9.24
C ILE A 26 4.15 -4.43 8.09
N ARG A 27 3.89 -3.37 7.35
CA ARG A 27 3.08 -3.38 6.12
C ARG A 27 4.02 -3.44 4.92
N VAL A 28 3.77 -4.34 4.00
CA VAL A 28 4.63 -4.59 2.83
C VAL A 28 3.83 -4.45 1.55
N SER A 29 4.38 -3.74 0.58
CA SER A 29 3.85 -3.58 -0.77
C SER A 29 4.95 -3.81 -1.81
N ASN A 30 4.58 -3.70 -3.08
CA ASN A 30 5.54 -3.68 -4.18
C ASN A 30 5.12 -2.62 -5.21
N ARG A 31 6.05 -1.72 -5.51
CA ARG A 31 5.83 -0.60 -6.42
C ARG A 31 5.33 -1.02 -7.81
N LYS A 32 5.81 -2.15 -8.31
CA LYS A 32 5.45 -2.68 -9.63
C LYS A 32 3.98 -3.04 -9.78
N LEU A 33 3.22 -3.20 -8.68
CA LEU A 33 1.77 -3.45 -8.74
C LEU A 33 1.04 -2.31 -9.46
N PHE A 34 1.33 -1.05 -9.08
CA PHE A 34 0.75 0.11 -9.75
C PHE A 34 1.32 0.35 -11.13
N ASP A 35 2.61 0.09 -11.33
CA ASP A 35 3.20 0.19 -12.67
C ASP A 35 2.47 -0.75 -13.63
N GLY A 36 2.18 -1.98 -13.19
CA GLY A 36 1.41 -2.94 -13.99
C GLY A 36 -0.02 -2.50 -14.29
N LEU A 37 -0.75 -1.96 -13.29
CA LEU A 37 -2.09 -1.39 -13.50
C LEU A 37 -2.08 -0.25 -14.52
N PHE A 38 -1.08 0.63 -14.46
CA PHE A 38 -0.94 1.74 -15.41
C PHE A 38 -0.60 1.24 -16.81
N ASP A 39 0.31 0.25 -16.93
CA ASP A 39 0.68 -0.35 -18.23
C ASP A 39 -0.53 -1.04 -18.86
N ALA A 40 -1.27 -1.86 -18.13
CA ALA A 40 -2.48 -2.52 -18.60
C ALA A 40 -3.59 -1.51 -18.98
N GLY A 41 -3.62 -0.37 -18.29
CA GLY A 41 -4.53 0.74 -18.56
C GLY A 41 -4.10 1.67 -19.69
N GLY A 42 -2.88 1.52 -20.23
CA GLY A 42 -2.32 2.39 -21.28
C GLY A 42 -1.90 3.78 -20.79
N VAL A 43 -1.67 3.95 -19.49
CA VAL A 43 -1.16 5.21 -18.91
C VAL A 43 0.35 5.23 -19.06
N THR A 44 0.88 5.98 -20.03
CA THR A 44 2.33 5.99 -20.35
C THR A 44 3.06 7.21 -19.80
N GLU A 45 2.35 8.31 -19.58
CA GLU A 45 2.92 9.58 -19.13
C GLU A 45 3.39 9.50 -17.67
N ALA A 46 4.69 9.69 -17.43
CA ALA A 46 5.29 9.59 -16.09
C ALA A 46 4.70 10.60 -15.09
N GLY A 47 4.43 11.84 -15.53
CA GLY A 47 3.81 12.87 -14.68
C GLY A 47 2.38 12.52 -14.28
N GLN A 48 1.62 11.86 -15.17
CA GLN A 48 0.28 11.37 -14.89
C GLN A 48 0.30 10.23 -13.87
N ARG A 49 1.21 9.25 -14.04
CA ARG A 49 1.43 8.17 -13.07
C ARG A 49 1.79 8.70 -11.68
N LEU A 50 2.74 9.64 -11.63
CA LEU A 50 3.17 10.24 -10.36
C LEU A 50 2.02 10.97 -9.67
N THR A 51 1.20 11.73 -10.42
CA THR A 51 0.02 12.43 -9.88
C THR A 51 -1.00 11.43 -9.33
N ALA A 52 -1.25 10.32 -10.05
CA ALA A 52 -2.14 9.26 -9.60
C ALA A 52 -1.64 8.58 -8.31
N LEU A 53 -0.35 8.27 -8.23
CA LEU A 53 0.23 7.68 -7.02
C LEU A 53 0.16 8.61 -5.81
N ARG A 54 0.39 9.91 -6.02
CA ARG A 54 0.20 10.93 -4.97
C ARG A 54 -1.25 11.05 -4.52
N ALA A 55 -2.20 10.75 -5.40
CA ALA A 55 -3.60 10.68 -5.04
C ALA A 55 -3.89 9.44 -4.18
N ILE A 56 -3.37 8.28 -4.57
CA ILE A 56 -3.55 7.00 -3.87
C ILE A 56 -2.88 7.05 -2.49
N ASP A 57 -1.71 7.67 -2.35
CA ASP A 57 -1.02 7.88 -1.06
C ASP A 57 -1.88 8.65 -0.02
N LYS A 58 -2.90 9.33 -0.47
CA LYS A 58 -3.86 10.04 0.39
C LYS A 58 -5.09 9.20 0.75
N PHE A 59 -5.14 7.93 0.35
CA PHE A 59 -6.31 7.07 0.54
C PHE A 59 -6.74 6.98 2.00
N ASP A 60 -5.82 6.77 2.93
CA ASP A 60 -6.11 6.68 4.37
C ASP A 60 -6.75 7.96 4.94
N ARG A 61 -6.43 9.11 4.35
CA ARG A 61 -6.92 10.42 4.79
C ARG A 61 -8.20 10.86 4.10
N LEU A 62 -8.30 10.62 2.78
CA LEU A 62 -9.36 11.15 1.94
C LEU A 62 -10.46 10.14 1.63
N GLY A 63 -10.22 8.84 1.88
CA GLY A 63 -11.09 7.78 1.42
C GLY A 63 -11.15 7.70 -0.10
N TRP A 64 -11.95 6.74 -0.61
CA TRP A 64 -12.09 6.56 -2.06
C TRP A 64 -12.71 7.79 -2.76
N GLU A 65 -13.71 8.41 -2.14
CA GLU A 65 -14.39 9.57 -2.72
C GLU A 65 -13.44 10.75 -3.01
N GLY A 66 -12.46 11.00 -2.12
CA GLY A 66 -11.47 12.03 -2.34
C GLY A 66 -10.37 11.61 -3.33
N VAL A 67 -10.00 10.33 -3.31
CA VAL A 67 -8.99 9.79 -4.23
C VAL A 67 -9.51 9.77 -5.66
N VAL A 68 -10.74 9.31 -5.91
CA VAL A 68 -11.31 9.26 -7.26
C VAL A 68 -11.38 10.63 -7.94
N GLN A 69 -11.63 11.70 -7.19
CA GLN A 69 -11.59 13.05 -7.72
C GLN A 69 -10.17 13.44 -8.19
N LEU A 70 -9.15 13.08 -7.39
CA LEU A 70 -7.73 13.33 -7.74
C LEU A 70 -7.20 12.41 -8.84
N LEU A 71 -7.76 11.23 -9.01
CA LEU A 71 -7.49 10.37 -10.18
C LEU A 71 -8.15 10.93 -11.45
N GLY A 72 -9.28 11.63 -11.32
CA GLY A 72 -9.97 12.37 -12.38
C GLY A 72 -9.42 13.77 -12.60
N GLU A 73 -10.32 14.74 -12.69
CA GLU A 73 -9.98 16.15 -13.02
C GLU A 73 -9.26 16.85 -11.87
N GLY A 74 -9.59 16.51 -10.63
CA GLY A 74 -9.06 17.15 -9.41
C GLY A 74 -10.16 17.48 -8.41
N ARG A 75 -9.79 18.18 -7.32
CA ARG A 75 -10.73 18.56 -6.27
C ARG A 75 -10.38 19.91 -5.63
N LEU A 76 -11.40 20.56 -5.10
CA LEU A 76 -11.24 21.63 -4.13
C LEU A 76 -11.05 21.01 -2.73
N ASP A 77 -10.09 21.51 -1.96
CA ASP A 77 -9.97 21.15 -0.56
C ASP A 77 -10.87 22.03 0.34
N GLU A 78 -10.82 21.81 1.66
CA GLU A 78 -11.61 22.55 2.63
C GLU A 78 -11.22 24.04 2.72
N SER A 79 -9.98 24.40 2.31
CA SER A 79 -9.50 25.79 2.25
C SER A 79 -9.93 26.51 0.98
N GLY A 80 -10.49 25.79 0.01
CA GLY A 80 -10.88 26.30 -1.30
C GLY A 80 -9.76 26.25 -2.34
N ASP A 81 -8.62 25.63 -2.01
CA ASP A 81 -7.53 25.44 -2.97
C ASP A 81 -7.82 24.27 -3.91
N TYR A 82 -7.66 24.52 -5.21
CA TYR A 82 -7.86 23.50 -6.22
C TYR A 82 -6.60 22.68 -6.48
N THR A 83 -6.69 21.38 -6.25
CA THR A 83 -5.65 20.41 -6.62
C THR A 83 -6.02 19.73 -7.93
N LYS A 84 -5.20 19.95 -8.97
CA LYS A 84 -5.37 19.29 -10.27
C LYS A 84 -5.17 17.79 -10.14
N GLY A 85 -6.04 17.00 -10.78
CA GLY A 85 -5.98 15.56 -10.80
C GLY A 85 -5.10 14.97 -11.91
N ALA A 86 -5.03 13.65 -11.93
CA ALA A 86 -4.25 12.87 -12.90
C ALA A 86 -4.94 12.72 -14.26
N ASN A 87 -6.24 13.03 -14.37
CA ASN A 87 -7.06 12.80 -15.56
C ASN A 87 -6.93 11.38 -16.13
N LEU A 88 -7.00 10.37 -15.27
CA LEU A 88 -6.97 8.97 -15.69
C LEU A 88 -8.25 8.62 -16.47
N PRO A 89 -8.16 7.72 -17.45
CA PRO A 89 -9.34 7.13 -18.06
C PRO A 89 -10.21 6.41 -17.01
N THR A 90 -11.53 6.51 -17.10
CA THR A 90 -12.48 5.89 -16.17
C THR A 90 -12.23 4.39 -15.98
N LYS A 91 -11.82 3.67 -17.03
CA LYS A 91 -11.45 2.26 -16.97
C LYS A 91 -10.28 2.01 -16.00
N VAL A 92 -9.27 2.88 -16.01
CA VAL A 92 -8.09 2.76 -15.14
C VAL A 92 -8.46 3.08 -13.70
N THR A 93 -9.27 4.11 -13.48
CA THR A 93 -9.78 4.46 -12.15
C THR A 93 -10.59 3.31 -11.56
N ALA A 94 -11.47 2.66 -12.34
CA ALA A 94 -12.22 1.49 -11.89
C ALA A 94 -11.33 0.27 -11.57
N ALA A 95 -10.25 0.06 -12.35
CA ALA A 95 -9.28 -0.99 -12.06
C ALA A 95 -8.52 -0.73 -10.76
N ILE A 96 -8.12 0.52 -10.51
CA ILE A 96 -7.50 0.93 -9.23
C ILE A 96 -8.47 0.73 -8.06
N GLU A 97 -9.76 1.06 -8.22
CA GLU A 97 -10.79 0.82 -7.20
C GLU A 97 -10.90 -0.66 -6.83
N ALA A 98 -11.06 -1.53 -7.83
CA ALA A 98 -11.14 -2.97 -7.63
C ALA A 98 -9.89 -3.53 -6.95
N PHE A 99 -8.71 -3.06 -7.35
CA PHE A 99 -7.43 -3.42 -6.74
C PHE A 99 -7.37 -3.01 -5.27
N LEU A 100 -7.67 -1.74 -4.93
CA LEU A 100 -7.65 -1.24 -3.56
C LEU A 100 -8.68 -1.94 -2.68
N ALA A 101 -9.87 -2.23 -3.22
CA ALA A 101 -10.92 -2.96 -2.51
C ALA A 101 -10.47 -4.40 -2.17
N SER A 102 -9.82 -5.09 -3.12
CA SER A 102 -9.31 -6.46 -2.90
C SER A 102 -8.20 -6.50 -1.84
N ALA A 103 -7.32 -5.50 -1.87
CA ALA A 103 -6.20 -5.37 -0.95
C ALA A 103 -6.62 -5.07 0.50
N ASN A 104 -7.71 -4.34 0.68
CA ASN A 104 -8.21 -3.91 1.98
C ASN A 104 -9.23 -4.87 2.61
N THR A 105 -9.37 -6.09 2.11
CA THR A 105 -10.27 -7.08 2.71
C THR A 105 -9.74 -7.51 4.08
N PRO A 106 -10.49 -7.29 5.18
CA PRO A 106 -10.02 -7.64 6.52
C PRO A 106 -9.87 -9.15 6.72
N GLY A 107 -8.90 -9.55 7.54
CA GLY A 107 -8.75 -10.94 7.99
C GLY A 107 -8.07 -11.88 7.02
N LEU A 108 -7.62 -11.41 5.86
CA LEU A 108 -6.85 -12.21 4.91
C LEU A 108 -5.42 -12.43 5.42
N SER A 109 -4.91 -13.64 5.24
CA SER A 109 -3.48 -13.94 5.33
C SER A 109 -2.71 -13.25 4.19
N ARG A 110 -1.36 -13.22 4.29
CA ARG A 110 -0.51 -12.69 3.21
C ARG A 110 -0.77 -13.37 1.87
N ALA A 111 -0.88 -14.71 1.86
CA ALA A 111 -1.15 -15.47 0.64
C ALA A 111 -2.55 -15.16 0.06
N GLU A 112 -3.59 -15.13 0.90
CA GLU A 112 -4.95 -14.79 0.48
C GLU A 112 -5.06 -13.36 -0.05
N THR A 113 -4.28 -12.41 0.52
CA THR A 113 -4.18 -11.05 0.01
C THR A 113 -3.62 -11.03 -1.42
N LEU A 114 -2.52 -11.77 -1.68
CA LEU A 114 -1.96 -11.87 -3.03
C LEU A 114 -2.94 -12.49 -4.01
N ASP A 115 -3.65 -13.54 -3.60
CA ASP A 115 -4.68 -14.18 -4.42
C ASP A 115 -5.86 -13.22 -4.72
N ALA A 116 -6.27 -12.42 -3.76
CA ALA A 116 -7.32 -11.42 -3.95
C ALA A 116 -6.87 -10.33 -4.94
N VAL A 117 -5.65 -9.84 -4.78
CA VAL A 117 -5.04 -8.86 -5.68
C VAL A 117 -4.89 -9.41 -7.10
N ALA A 118 -4.42 -10.66 -7.25
CA ALA A 118 -4.30 -11.31 -8.56
C ALA A 118 -5.65 -11.43 -9.29
N ARG A 119 -6.75 -11.58 -8.56
CA ARG A 119 -8.11 -11.66 -9.11
C ARG A 119 -8.78 -10.31 -9.33
N SER A 120 -8.20 -9.21 -8.87
CA SER A 120 -8.82 -7.89 -8.98
C SER A 120 -8.89 -7.34 -10.42
N GLY A 121 -8.05 -7.84 -11.32
CA GLY A 121 -8.02 -7.44 -12.72
C GLY A 121 -6.69 -7.74 -13.41
N ASP A 122 -6.48 -7.11 -14.56
CA ASP A 122 -5.23 -7.18 -15.32
C ASP A 122 -4.17 -6.30 -14.64
N LEU A 123 -3.13 -6.93 -14.14
CA LEU A 123 -1.99 -6.26 -13.50
C LEU A 123 -0.78 -6.12 -14.44
N GLY A 124 -0.89 -6.56 -15.67
CA GLY A 124 0.22 -6.55 -16.62
C GLY A 124 1.44 -7.33 -16.14
N ALA A 125 2.48 -7.40 -16.96
CA ALA A 125 3.69 -8.15 -16.64
C ALA A 125 4.43 -7.63 -15.38
N ALA A 126 4.42 -6.32 -15.16
CA ALA A 126 5.06 -5.72 -13.98
C ALA A 126 4.33 -6.11 -12.68
N GLY A 127 3.00 -6.10 -12.69
CA GLY A 127 2.20 -6.52 -11.53
C GLY A 127 2.32 -8.01 -11.24
N GLU A 128 2.35 -8.86 -12.28
CA GLU A 128 2.62 -10.29 -12.10
C GLU A 128 4.01 -10.56 -11.49
N ALA A 129 5.03 -9.82 -11.94
CA ALA A 129 6.36 -9.89 -11.34
C ALA A 129 6.33 -9.46 -9.85
N ALA A 130 5.58 -8.41 -9.51
CA ALA A 130 5.40 -7.97 -8.14
C ALA A 130 4.74 -9.04 -7.26
N LEU A 131 3.68 -9.68 -7.74
CA LEU A 131 3.03 -10.78 -7.02
C LEU A 131 3.99 -11.95 -6.76
N ASN A 132 4.81 -12.31 -7.75
CA ASN A 132 5.82 -13.36 -7.60
C ASN A 132 6.90 -13.00 -6.57
N GLU A 133 7.35 -11.73 -6.55
CA GLU A 133 8.29 -11.21 -5.56
C GLU A 133 7.70 -11.25 -4.14
N LEU A 134 6.47 -10.75 -3.96
CA LEU A 134 5.78 -10.79 -2.68
C LEU A 134 5.50 -12.22 -2.21
N ALA A 135 5.13 -13.14 -3.10
CA ALA A 135 4.97 -14.54 -2.77
C ALA A 135 6.29 -15.20 -2.33
N ALA A 136 7.43 -14.77 -2.92
CA ALA A 136 8.74 -15.23 -2.47
C ALA A 136 9.09 -14.69 -1.08
N ILE A 137 8.74 -13.43 -0.78
CA ILE A 137 8.89 -12.84 0.55
C ILE A 137 8.01 -13.59 1.56
N ASP A 138 6.75 -13.89 1.24
CA ASP A 138 5.88 -14.67 2.14
C ASP A 138 6.44 -16.04 2.49
N ARG A 139 6.93 -16.78 1.48
CA ARG A 139 7.58 -18.09 1.73
C ARG A 139 8.78 -17.97 2.66
N ALA A 140 9.61 -16.94 2.48
CA ALA A 140 10.79 -16.72 3.32
C ALA A 140 10.39 -16.32 4.76
N LEU A 141 9.41 -15.43 4.93
CA LEU A 141 8.88 -15.05 6.24
C LEU A 141 8.26 -16.24 6.98
N ASN A 142 7.53 -17.10 6.26
CA ASN A 142 6.97 -18.33 6.84
C ASN A 142 8.08 -19.30 7.28
N ALA A 143 9.16 -19.47 6.49
CA ALA A 143 10.32 -20.27 6.86
C ALA A 143 11.05 -19.73 8.11
N MET A 144 11.11 -18.42 8.27
CA MET A 144 11.63 -17.72 9.45
C MET A 144 10.63 -17.68 10.63
N LYS A 145 9.42 -18.24 10.47
CA LYS A 145 8.34 -18.25 11.46
C LYS A 145 7.85 -16.86 11.88
N VAL A 146 7.92 -15.89 10.96
CA VAL A 146 7.36 -14.57 11.17
C VAL A 146 5.83 -14.64 11.02
N GLY A 147 5.10 -14.30 12.07
CA GLY A 147 3.64 -14.40 12.14
C GLY A 147 2.90 -13.50 11.17
N GLN A 148 1.64 -13.85 10.89
CA GLN A 148 0.76 -13.07 10.02
C GLN A 148 0.34 -11.75 10.67
N GLU A 149 0.32 -11.71 12.00
CA GLU A 149 0.03 -10.52 12.79
C GLU A 149 1.17 -9.49 12.79
N ALA A 150 2.43 -9.96 12.68
CA ALA A 150 3.61 -9.09 12.67
C ALA A 150 3.84 -8.44 11.32
N VAL A 151 3.50 -9.14 10.22
CA VAL A 151 3.72 -8.67 8.85
C VAL A 151 2.46 -8.87 8.01
N LYS A 152 1.97 -7.80 7.42
CA LYS A 152 0.81 -7.79 6.50
C LYS A 152 1.24 -7.33 5.10
N PHE A 153 0.69 -7.95 4.07
CA PHE A 153 0.75 -7.36 2.74
C PHE A 153 -0.34 -6.31 2.59
N ASP A 154 0.09 -5.11 2.23
CA ASP A 154 -0.77 -3.97 2.03
C ASP A 154 -0.42 -3.24 0.74
N PRO A 155 -1.03 -3.66 -0.37
CA PRO A 155 -0.77 -3.08 -1.68
C PRO A 155 -1.13 -1.59 -1.80
N THR A 156 -1.82 -1.02 -0.81
CA THR A 156 -2.16 0.42 -0.82
C THR A 156 -0.98 1.33 -0.48
N ILE A 157 0.11 0.76 0.07
CA ILE A 157 1.32 1.52 0.37
C ILE A 157 2.03 1.90 -0.92
N VAL A 158 2.12 3.20 -1.17
CA VAL A 158 2.77 3.79 -2.35
C VAL A 158 3.92 4.73 -1.98
N ARG A 159 4.55 4.50 -0.83
CA ARG A 159 5.66 5.32 -0.32
C ARG A 159 6.87 5.34 -1.26
N GLY A 160 7.67 6.41 -1.19
CA GLY A 160 8.91 6.51 -1.97
C GLY A 160 8.69 6.59 -3.48
N LEU A 161 7.82 7.49 -3.91
CA LEU A 161 7.26 7.59 -5.27
C LEU A 161 8.27 7.66 -6.42
N GLU A 162 9.51 8.06 -6.17
CA GLU A 162 10.47 8.34 -7.26
C GLU A 162 11.73 7.47 -7.24
N TYR A 163 12.02 6.72 -6.18
CA TYR A 163 13.27 5.96 -6.07
C TYR A 163 13.15 4.49 -5.67
N TYR A 164 12.01 4.03 -5.18
CA TYR A 164 11.79 2.60 -4.95
C TYR A 164 11.29 1.91 -6.22
N THR A 165 11.88 0.77 -6.54
CA THR A 165 11.62 0.02 -7.79
C THR A 165 11.05 -1.38 -7.56
N GLY A 166 10.88 -1.82 -6.32
CA GLY A 166 10.43 -3.16 -5.95
C GLY A 166 9.62 -3.16 -4.68
N ALA A 167 9.92 -4.10 -3.77
CA ALA A 167 9.28 -4.19 -2.47
C ALA A 167 9.53 -2.93 -1.63
N VAL A 168 8.48 -2.46 -0.96
CA VAL A 168 8.52 -1.35 0.00
C VAL A 168 7.81 -1.80 1.26
N PHE A 169 8.29 -1.35 2.41
CA PHE A 169 7.64 -1.66 3.68
C PHE A 169 7.79 -0.52 4.66
N GLU A 170 6.85 -0.45 5.58
CA GLU A 170 6.84 0.51 6.68
C GLU A 170 6.34 -0.16 7.95
N ALA A 171 6.73 0.35 9.11
CA ALA A 171 6.17 -0.07 10.38
C ALA A 171 5.01 0.87 10.75
N GLU A 172 3.87 0.31 11.13
CA GLU A 172 2.73 1.02 11.68
C GLU A 172 2.58 0.68 13.16
N LEU A 173 2.44 1.71 14.01
CA LEU A 173 2.08 1.52 15.40
C LEU A 173 0.55 1.41 15.52
N LEU A 174 0.11 0.32 16.13
CA LEU A 174 -1.31 0.01 16.36
C LEU A 174 -1.76 0.39 17.77
N LEU A 175 -1.03 1.30 18.42
CA LEU A 175 -1.33 1.74 19.79
C LEU A 175 -2.52 2.71 19.77
N ASP A 176 -3.51 2.42 20.62
CA ASP A 176 -4.58 3.37 20.95
C ASP A 176 -4.01 4.43 21.88
N THR A 177 -3.62 5.56 21.31
CA THR A 177 -3.12 6.71 22.05
C THR A 177 -4.02 7.91 21.87
N ALA A 178 -4.07 8.77 22.88
CA ALA A 178 -4.83 10.02 22.82
C ALA A 178 -3.90 11.21 23.12
N ASP A 179 -4.21 12.35 22.51
CA ASP A 179 -3.57 13.64 22.85
C ASP A 179 -4.05 14.14 24.24
N ASP A 180 -3.45 15.21 24.71
CA ASP A 180 -3.82 15.85 25.97
C ASP A 180 -5.29 16.31 26.03
N LYS A 181 -6.00 16.30 24.90
CA LYS A 181 -7.42 16.63 24.76
C LYS A 181 -8.30 15.40 24.60
N GLY A 182 -7.75 14.19 24.73
CA GLY A 182 -8.47 12.91 24.61
C GLY A 182 -8.84 12.54 23.18
N ARG A 183 -8.22 13.14 22.16
CA ARG A 183 -8.44 12.77 20.76
C ARG A 183 -7.48 11.66 20.36
N SER A 184 -8.02 10.60 19.72
CA SER A 184 -7.20 9.50 19.20
C SER A 184 -6.09 10.02 18.30
N ILE A 185 -4.85 9.63 18.60
CA ILE A 185 -3.68 9.90 17.76
C ILE A 185 -3.27 8.59 17.10
N ARG A 186 -3.14 8.59 15.78
CA ARG A 186 -2.39 7.57 15.04
C ARG A 186 -1.00 8.09 14.77
N PHE A 187 -0.01 7.33 15.21
CA PHE A 187 1.38 7.62 14.90
C PHE A 187 1.69 7.12 13.51
N GLY A 188 1.29 7.40 12.49
CA GLY A 188 1.66 7.01 11.13
C GLY A 188 2.79 5.97 11.00
N SER A 189 3.43 5.89 9.87
CA SER A 189 4.60 5.02 9.68
C SER A 189 5.84 5.57 10.41
N ILE A 190 6.61 4.67 10.99
CA ILE A 190 7.90 4.90 11.66
C ILE A 190 9.02 4.20 10.91
#